data_ad672ee0442fb8c77b576b9532d20f9f
#
_entry.id   ad672ee0442fb8c77b576b9532d20f9f
#
_cell.length_a   1.000
_cell.length_b   1.000
_cell.length_c   1.000
_cell.angle_alpha   90.00
_cell.angle_beta   90.00
_cell.angle_gamma   90.00
#
_symmetry.space_group_name_H-M   'P 1'
#
loop_
_entity.id
_entity.type
_entity.pdbx_description
1 polymer ?
#
loop_
_entity_poly.entity_id
_entity_poly.type
_entity_poly.pdbx_seq_one_letter_code
_entity_poly.pdbx_strand_id
1 'polypeptide(L)'
;MTSAASPFLATYSPEDFRPRPRDPCDLILEGGVASGAVHPYVVLELARKHRFNAIGATSAGANAGVLAAAAEYARTVRGDPGGFLRLQKICEERAGGLGELFQESPGFEPLMALVKGRGGFMARLLAAFGGPLATGGLAGALLALALAFAGGGWPASFPAVLATLVLALGGAVLGALAAAGMAGLGLARRFNARLGICTGLTRRGRGMPAITDWLHESIQAIAHGDAPGPVLTFGDLEAQGRTPIRLRLIASNLSQQKPHTLPEAWPEGRYRPAEWARLFPPAILQHLEACTRNTGDGTRSLPHWRDLPILVASRMSMSVPGLFEPVPVELLDVETPRRVRELAGGAESDPPPRAEWRRVLFSDGGFTSNFPIHMFDAPLPAWPTYAVDFEALPPGAEGASRVAIVEGATDTRIHPVGSAGEFLGAALATSRNWNDLLLSLLPIHRGRIARVHLAADQGGFNLGMDRAGVQTLMRYGLEAGRRLAATSFEDHQVLRARALYSGLVQVSRQARKVWGRGGLGADFRDGTAPTGDLTPRDRDHIASALDALTGIASLPRSRNAAQPDPAGQARFTPKY
;
A
#
# COMPACT_ATOMS: atom_id res chain seq x y z
N MET A 1 15.72 15.50 42.50
CA MET A 1 14.97 14.45 41.78
C MET A 1 14.75 14.95 40.37
N THR A 2 15.64 14.64 39.46
CA THR A 2 15.51 14.91 38.03
C THR A 2 14.43 13.96 37.50
N SER A 3 13.28 14.52 37.12
CA SER A 3 12.23 13.80 36.37
C SER A 3 12.88 13.17 35.15
N ALA A 4 13.01 11.86 35.14
CA ALA A 4 13.40 11.13 33.94
C ALA A 4 12.37 11.53 32.83
N ALA A 5 12.86 12.18 31.75
CA ALA A 5 12.03 12.54 30.63
C ALA A 5 11.30 11.27 30.17
N SER A 6 9.99 11.36 30.02
CA SER A 6 9.17 10.24 29.50
C SER A 6 9.80 9.72 28.21
N PRO A 7 10.02 8.41 28.06
CA PRO A 7 10.55 7.85 26.82
C PRO A 7 9.61 8.06 25.62
N PHE A 8 8.39 8.54 25.86
CA PHE A 8 7.34 8.75 24.86
C PHE A 8 7.29 10.20 24.41
N LEU A 9 7.01 10.41 23.12
CA LEU A 9 6.85 11.75 22.50
C LEU A 9 5.63 12.51 23.05
N ALA A 10 4.59 11.79 23.48
CA ALA A 10 3.43 12.32 24.17
C ALA A 10 2.98 11.34 25.25
N THR A 11 2.45 11.85 26.35
CA THR A 11 1.92 11.03 27.44
C THR A 11 0.43 10.91 27.29
N TYR A 12 -0.07 9.68 27.18
CA TYR A 12 -1.49 9.36 27.17
C TYR A 12 -1.84 8.48 28.36
N SER A 13 -3.10 8.55 28.76
CA SER A 13 -3.69 7.72 29.80
C SER A 13 -4.81 6.85 29.24
N PRO A 14 -5.23 5.77 29.91
CA PRO A 14 -6.40 5.01 29.50
C PRO A 14 -7.66 5.86 29.38
N GLU A 15 -7.79 6.94 30.18
CA GLU A 15 -8.91 7.89 30.15
C GLU A 15 -9.06 8.58 28.80
N ASP A 16 -7.94 8.86 28.09
CA ASP A 16 -7.94 9.49 26.78
C ASP A 16 -8.66 8.63 25.74
N PHE A 17 -8.68 7.32 25.95
CA PHE A 17 -9.22 6.34 25.00
C PHE A 17 -10.45 5.57 25.53
N ARG A 18 -11.00 5.94 26.70
CA ARG A 18 -12.18 5.25 27.24
C ARG A 18 -13.35 5.22 26.25
N PRO A 19 -14.12 4.13 26.21
CA PRO A 19 -15.36 4.07 25.46
C PRO A 19 -16.30 5.19 25.92
N ARG A 20 -16.55 6.15 25.05
CA ARG A 20 -17.55 7.22 25.23
C ARG A 20 -18.38 7.27 23.96
N PRO A 21 -19.60 7.83 23.98
CA PRO A 21 -20.24 8.26 22.74
C PRO A 21 -19.30 9.26 22.06
N ARG A 22 -18.54 8.80 21.08
CA ARG A 22 -17.61 9.62 20.28
C ARG A 22 -18.14 9.73 18.88
N ASP A 23 -17.97 10.91 18.31
CA ASP A 23 -18.32 11.11 16.91
C ASP A 23 -17.48 10.16 16.05
N PRO A 24 -18.12 9.41 15.15
CA PRO A 24 -17.38 8.54 14.25
C PRO A 24 -16.51 9.36 13.29
N CYS A 25 -15.42 8.77 12.83
CA CYS A 25 -14.68 9.28 11.68
C CYS A 25 -14.18 8.12 10.82
N ASP A 26 -13.89 8.41 9.56
CA ASP A 26 -13.14 7.53 8.70
C ASP A 26 -11.70 8.01 8.60
N LEU A 27 -10.75 7.10 8.42
CA LEU A 27 -9.32 7.37 8.38
C LEU A 27 -8.70 6.78 7.12
N ILE A 28 -7.93 7.57 6.37
CA ILE A 28 -7.15 7.14 5.22
C ILE A 28 -5.66 7.30 5.52
N LEU A 29 -4.90 6.23 5.34
CA LEU A 29 -3.47 6.18 5.58
C LEU A 29 -2.73 5.84 4.28
N GLU A 30 -1.95 6.80 3.79
CA GLU A 30 -1.16 6.63 2.58
C GLU A 30 -0.05 5.60 2.73
N GLY A 31 0.32 4.97 1.61
CA GLY A 31 1.47 4.08 1.53
C GLY A 31 2.80 4.84 1.54
N GLY A 32 3.80 4.25 2.20
CA GLY A 32 5.15 4.80 2.22
C GLY A 32 6.03 4.00 3.17
N VAL A 33 7.14 3.42 2.69
CA VAL A 33 7.89 2.42 3.47
C VAL A 33 8.40 2.99 4.79
N ALA A 34 9.30 3.96 4.77
CA ALA A 34 9.86 4.57 5.99
C ALA A 34 8.90 5.61 6.59
N SER A 35 8.16 6.35 5.76
CA SER A 35 7.21 7.38 6.19
C SER A 35 6.00 6.83 6.96
N GLY A 36 5.74 5.52 6.90
CA GLY A 36 4.72 4.86 7.73
C GLY A 36 4.88 5.11 9.24
N ALA A 37 6.06 5.49 9.71
CA ALA A 37 6.32 5.87 11.09
C ALA A 37 5.56 7.14 11.55
N VAL A 38 5.00 7.92 10.65
CA VAL A 38 4.11 9.06 10.93
C VAL A 38 2.77 8.60 11.49
N HIS A 39 2.21 7.52 10.96
CA HIS A 39 0.82 7.11 11.20
C HIS A 39 0.44 6.81 12.66
N PRO A 40 1.27 6.15 13.49
CA PRO A 40 0.86 5.78 14.84
C PRO A 40 0.35 6.96 15.67
N TYR A 41 1.03 8.10 15.63
CA TYR A 41 0.63 9.26 16.40
C TYR A 41 -0.57 10.01 15.81
N VAL A 42 -0.78 9.95 14.49
CA VAL A 42 -2.03 10.41 13.88
C VAL A 42 -3.22 9.60 14.42
N VAL A 43 -3.07 8.28 14.44
CA VAL A 43 -4.10 7.37 14.98
C VAL A 43 -4.39 7.70 16.44
N LEU A 44 -3.37 7.89 17.27
CA LEU A 44 -3.53 8.20 18.70
C LEU A 44 -4.27 9.53 18.92
N GLU A 45 -3.87 10.60 18.24
CA GLU A 45 -4.49 11.92 18.43
C GLU A 45 -5.95 11.94 17.93
N LEU A 46 -6.25 11.28 16.80
CA LEU A 46 -7.63 11.16 16.32
C LEU A 46 -8.48 10.25 17.23
N ALA A 47 -7.93 9.15 17.74
CA ALA A 47 -8.64 8.23 18.63
C ALA A 47 -9.06 8.86 19.96
N ARG A 48 -8.40 9.95 20.40
CA ARG A 48 -8.81 10.72 21.59
C ARG A 48 -10.16 11.40 21.42
N LYS A 49 -10.46 11.85 20.19
CA LYS A 49 -11.70 12.55 19.87
C LYS A 49 -12.74 11.65 19.21
N HIS A 50 -12.30 10.76 18.35
CA HIS A 50 -13.15 10.00 17.45
C HIS A 50 -13.13 8.50 17.73
N ARG A 51 -14.18 7.85 17.26
CA ARG A 51 -14.24 6.41 17.07
C ARG A 51 -14.02 6.12 15.58
N PHE A 52 -13.11 5.21 15.26
CA PHE A 52 -12.90 4.82 13.87
C PHE A 52 -14.06 3.97 13.35
N ASN A 53 -14.84 4.53 12.43
CA ASN A 53 -15.91 3.83 11.73
C ASN A 53 -15.35 3.01 10.56
N ALA A 54 -14.44 3.63 9.78
CA ALA A 54 -13.74 2.96 8.71
C ALA A 54 -12.26 3.37 8.68
N ILE A 55 -11.38 2.44 8.28
CA ILE A 55 -9.96 2.65 8.11
C ILE A 55 -9.56 2.13 6.73
N GLY A 56 -9.15 3.03 5.85
CA GLY A 56 -8.66 2.73 4.52
C GLY A 56 -7.16 2.92 4.43
N ALA A 57 -6.45 1.99 3.83
CA ALA A 57 -5.00 2.08 3.81
C ALA A 57 -4.36 1.24 2.71
N THR A 58 -3.11 1.56 2.40
CA THR A 58 -2.30 0.83 1.43
C THR A 58 -0.84 0.75 1.89
N SER A 59 -0.13 -0.31 1.49
CA SER A 59 1.31 -0.47 1.75
C SER A 59 1.68 -0.33 3.24
N ALA A 60 2.63 0.51 3.61
CA ALA A 60 2.96 0.77 5.02
C ALA A 60 1.79 1.39 5.81
N GLY A 61 0.91 2.16 5.15
CA GLY A 61 -0.35 2.60 5.73
C GLY A 61 -1.24 1.44 6.13
N ALA A 62 -1.25 0.32 5.37
CA ALA A 62 -2.00 -0.88 5.72
C ALA A 62 -1.51 -1.50 7.03
N ASN A 63 -0.20 -1.48 7.29
CA ASN A 63 0.36 -1.94 8.57
C ASN A 63 -0.15 -1.10 9.74
N ALA A 64 -0.14 0.22 9.59
CA ALA A 64 -0.71 1.13 10.60
C ALA A 64 -2.24 0.96 10.74
N GLY A 65 -2.94 0.71 9.61
CA GLY A 65 -4.38 0.47 9.58
C GLY A 65 -4.81 -0.77 10.35
N VAL A 66 -4.10 -1.90 10.22
CA VAL A 66 -4.41 -3.11 11.00
C VAL A 66 -4.13 -2.93 12.48
N LEU A 67 -3.07 -2.18 12.86
CA LEU A 67 -2.78 -1.86 14.25
C LEU A 67 -3.84 -0.91 14.84
N ALA A 68 -4.29 0.08 14.07
CA ALA A 68 -5.37 0.98 14.47
C ALA A 68 -6.70 0.23 14.63
N ALA A 69 -7.03 -0.70 13.71
CA ALA A 69 -8.22 -1.54 13.80
C ALA A 69 -8.17 -2.47 15.02
N ALA A 70 -7.01 -3.05 15.33
CA ALA A 70 -6.81 -3.86 16.53
C ALA A 70 -7.00 -3.05 17.82
N ALA A 71 -6.50 -1.79 17.86
CA ALA A 71 -6.69 -0.90 19.01
C ALA A 71 -8.15 -0.46 19.17
N GLU A 72 -8.84 -0.18 18.06
CA GLU A 72 -10.27 0.13 18.06
C GLU A 72 -11.12 -1.08 18.49
N TYR A 73 -10.74 -2.29 18.05
CA TYR A 73 -11.35 -3.54 18.48
C TYR A 73 -11.21 -3.74 20.00
N ALA A 74 -9.99 -3.54 20.54
CA ALA A 74 -9.78 -3.59 21.98
C ALA A 74 -10.72 -2.62 22.71
N ARG A 75 -10.80 -1.37 22.24
CA ARG A 75 -11.65 -0.32 22.85
C ARG A 75 -13.14 -0.62 22.75
N THR A 76 -13.64 -0.97 21.57
CA THR A 76 -15.10 -1.00 21.31
C THR A 76 -15.72 -2.38 21.50
N VAL A 77 -14.96 -3.44 21.24
CA VAL A 77 -15.44 -4.83 21.34
C VAL A 77 -15.11 -5.43 22.70
N ARG A 78 -13.89 -5.19 23.19
CA ARG A 78 -13.45 -5.74 24.47
C ARG A 78 -13.62 -4.78 25.66
N GLY A 79 -13.96 -3.51 25.41
CA GLY A 79 -14.06 -2.49 26.45
C GLY A 79 -12.72 -2.08 27.07
N ASP A 80 -11.60 -2.40 26.39
CA ASP A 80 -10.24 -2.14 26.87
C ASP A 80 -9.60 -0.94 26.15
N PRO A 81 -9.53 0.24 26.80
CA PRO A 81 -8.88 1.41 26.22
C PRO A 81 -7.35 1.29 26.14
N GLY A 82 -6.76 0.30 26.83
CA GLY A 82 -5.31 0.05 26.82
C GLY A 82 -4.77 -0.38 25.46
N GLY A 83 -5.61 -0.75 24.51
CA GLY A 83 -5.19 -1.10 23.14
C GLY A 83 -4.39 0.01 22.46
N PHE A 84 -4.81 1.27 22.58
CA PHE A 84 -4.08 2.41 22.02
C PHE A 84 -2.76 2.69 22.74
N LEU A 85 -2.68 2.46 24.04
CA LEU A 85 -1.42 2.59 24.78
C LEU A 85 -0.42 1.50 24.38
N ARG A 86 -0.88 0.27 24.13
CA ARG A 86 -0.05 -0.81 23.62
C ARG A 86 0.44 -0.49 22.21
N LEU A 87 -0.41 0.08 21.33
CA LEU A 87 -0.01 0.57 20.02
C LEU A 87 1.11 1.60 20.13
N GLN A 88 0.98 2.61 21.00
CA GLN A 88 2.02 3.61 21.25
C GLN A 88 3.33 2.92 21.64
N LYS A 89 3.29 2.10 22.69
CA LYS A 89 4.46 1.42 23.23
C LYS A 89 5.20 0.60 22.18
N ILE A 90 4.46 -0.27 21.45
CA ILE A 90 5.02 -1.15 20.42
C ILE A 90 5.70 -0.35 19.31
N CYS A 91 5.08 0.75 18.85
CA CYS A 91 5.66 1.57 17.78
C CYS A 91 6.90 2.34 18.26
N GLU A 92 6.90 2.85 19.48
CA GLU A 92 8.07 3.57 20.02
C GLU A 92 9.26 2.66 20.36
N GLU A 93 9.01 1.47 20.88
CA GLU A 93 10.04 0.46 21.07
C GLU A 93 10.71 0.09 19.76
N ARG A 94 9.93 0.05 18.66
CA ARG A 94 10.42 -0.28 17.32
C ARG A 94 11.17 0.87 16.64
N ALA A 95 11.04 2.10 17.10
CA ALA A 95 11.70 3.26 16.49
C ALA A 95 13.22 3.12 16.34
N GLY A 96 13.88 2.33 17.19
CA GLY A 96 15.32 2.08 17.11
C GLY A 96 15.77 0.97 16.16
N GLY A 97 14.85 0.25 15.51
CA GLY A 97 15.19 -0.94 14.72
C GLY A 97 14.27 -1.15 13.50
N LEU A 98 13.80 -0.08 12.89
CA LEU A 98 12.89 -0.16 11.74
C LEU A 98 13.48 -1.02 10.60
N GLY A 99 14.77 -0.86 10.28
CA GLY A 99 15.44 -1.63 9.25
C GLY A 99 15.60 -3.13 9.55
N GLU A 100 15.48 -3.53 10.81
CA GLU A 100 15.59 -4.95 11.23
C GLU A 100 14.32 -5.74 10.90
N LEU A 101 13.20 -5.05 10.68
CA LEU A 101 11.95 -5.66 10.19
C LEU A 101 12.09 -6.25 8.78
N PHE A 102 13.05 -5.73 7.99
CA PHE A 102 13.27 -6.13 6.61
C PHE A 102 14.43 -7.14 6.56
N GLN A 103 14.12 -8.40 6.82
CA GLN A 103 15.10 -9.48 6.81
C GLN A 103 15.11 -10.17 5.45
N GLU A 104 16.28 -10.15 4.81
CA GLU A 104 16.49 -10.79 3.52
C GLU A 104 16.47 -12.32 3.62
N SER A 105 15.93 -12.99 2.62
CA SER A 105 16.03 -14.45 2.50
C SER A 105 17.48 -14.88 2.21
N PRO A 106 17.90 -16.09 2.60
CA PRO A 106 19.25 -16.60 2.34
C PRO A 106 19.66 -16.46 0.88
N GLY A 107 20.84 -15.88 0.66
CA GLY A 107 21.41 -15.64 -0.67
C GLY A 107 20.97 -14.33 -1.32
N PHE A 108 20.21 -13.47 -0.63
CA PHE A 108 19.86 -12.13 -1.08
C PHE A 108 20.59 -11.02 -0.29
N GLU A 109 21.55 -11.39 0.56
CA GLU A 109 22.37 -10.44 1.32
C GLU A 109 23.00 -9.34 0.44
N PRO A 110 23.53 -9.65 -0.78
CA PRO A 110 24.07 -8.63 -1.66
C PRO A 110 23.01 -7.61 -2.10
N LEU A 111 21.80 -8.04 -2.44
CA LEU A 111 20.72 -7.11 -2.82
C LEU A 111 20.26 -6.26 -1.62
N MET A 112 20.15 -6.85 -0.45
CA MET A 112 19.79 -6.11 0.74
C MET A 112 20.87 -5.08 1.11
N ALA A 113 22.15 -5.38 0.91
CA ALA A 113 23.25 -4.43 1.08
C ALA A 113 23.13 -3.23 0.12
N LEU A 114 22.66 -3.44 -1.12
CA LEU A 114 22.38 -2.36 -2.06
C LEU A 114 21.20 -1.48 -1.60
N VAL A 115 20.18 -2.07 -0.99
CA VAL A 115 18.98 -1.35 -0.51
C VAL A 115 19.26 -0.60 0.79
N LYS A 116 19.88 -1.25 1.78
CA LYS A 116 20.14 -0.68 3.12
C LYS A 116 21.47 0.06 3.24
N GLY A 117 22.40 -0.13 2.30
CA GLY A 117 23.79 0.37 2.38
C GLY A 117 23.84 1.90 2.46
N ARG A 118 24.69 2.41 3.36
CA ARG A 118 25.05 3.82 3.46
C ARG A 118 26.18 4.14 2.49
N GLY A 119 26.18 5.33 1.91
CA GLY A 119 27.22 5.79 0.98
C GLY A 119 26.79 5.76 -0.48
N GLY A 120 27.71 6.17 -1.39
CA GLY A 120 27.46 6.23 -2.82
C GLY A 120 27.24 4.86 -3.45
N PHE A 121 26.67 4.84 -4.66
CA PHE A 121 26.35 3.60 -5.40
C PHE A 121 27.55 2.64 -5.51
N MET A 122 28.76 3.15 -5.78
CA MET A 122 29.97 2.35 -5.88
C MET A 122 30.33 1.65 -4.57
N ALA A 123 30.23 2.35 -3.43
CA ALA A 123 30.50 1.77 -2.11
C ALA A 123 29.53 0.62 -1.80
N ARG A 124 28.24 0.80 -2.14
CA ARG A 124 27.20 -0.25 -1.97
C ARG A 124 27.45 -1.43 -2.92
N LEU A 125 27.87 -1.19 -4.14
CA LEU A 125 28.21 -2.23 -5.11
C LEU A 125 29.41 -3.06 -4.63
N LEU A 126 30.46 -2.41 -4.12
CA LEU A 126 31.62 -3.08 -3.54
C LEU A 126 31.25 -3.87 -2.28
N ALA A 127 30.38 -3.37 -1.43
CA ALA A 127 29.87 -4.11 -0.27
C ALA A 127 29.08 -5.36 -0.70
N ALA A 128 28.31 -5.27 -1.79
CA ALA A 128 27.48 -6.37 -2.30
C ALA A 128 28.29 -7.46 -3.02
N PHE A 129 29.30 -7.07 -3.81
CA PHE A 129 30.04 -7.97 -4.71
C PHE A 129 31.55 -8.05 -4.43
N GLY A 130 32.06 -7.35 -3.42
CA GLY A 130 33.48 -7.32 -3.08
C GLY A 130 34.08 -8.71 -2.80
N GLY A 131 33.33 -9.57 -2.13
CA GLY A 131 33.75 -10.95 -1.89
C GLY A 131 33.96 -11.75 -3.20
N PRO A 132 32.95 -11.88 -4.07
CA PRO A 132 33.10 -12.50 -5.38
C PRO A 132 34.19 -11.87 -6.25
N LEU A 133 34.31 -10.54 -6.27
CA LEU A 133 35.37 -9.84 -7.00
C LEU A 133 36.76 -10.19 -6.50
N ALA A 134 36.98 -10.20 -5.17
CA ALA A 134 38.28 -10.51 -4.58
C ALA A 134 38.66 -11.98 -4.79
N THR A 135 37.74 -12.92 -4.52
CA THR A 135 38.01 -14.36 -4.67
C THR A 135 38.22 -14.75 -6.14
N GLY A 136 37.40 -14.23 -7.04
CA GLY A 136 37.54 -14.43 -8.47
C GLY A 136 38.82 -13.82 -9.02
N GLY A 137 39.16 -12.61 -8.56
CA GLY A 137 40.40 -11.94 -8.92
C GLY A 137 41.65 -12.71 -8.49
N LEU A 138 41.67 -13.19 -7.26
CA LEU A 138 42.75 -14.02 -6.74
C LEU A 138 42.89 -15.33 -7.53
N ALA A 139 41.78 -16.04 -7.75
CA ALA A 139 41.78 -17.28 -8.53
C ALA A 139 42.26 -17.07 -9.97
N GLY A 140 41.82 -16.00 -10.62
CA GLY A 140 42.24 -15.64 -11.97
C GLY A 140 43.72 -15.29 -12.05
N ALA A 141 44.23 -14.54 -11.05
CA ALA A 141 45.66 -14.24 -10.96
C ALA A 141 46.50 -15.52 -10.76
N LEU A 142 46.09 -16.38 -9.82
CA LEU A 142 46.80 -17.64 -9.58
C LEU A 142 46.78 -18.57 -10.79
N LEU A 143 45.65 -18.67 -11.51
CA LEU A 143 45.55 -19.45 -12.75
C LEU A 143 46.50 -18.88 -13.84
N ALA A 144 46.52 -17.55 -14.03
CA ALA A 144 47.40 -16.92 -15.00
C ALA A 144 48.88 -17.12 -14.66
N LEU A 145 49.25 -17.01 -13.37
CA LEU A 145 50.59 -17.34 -12.90
C LEU A 145 50.94 -18.82 -13.14
N ALA A 146 50.07 -19.75 -12.78
CA ALA A 146 50.26 -21.18 -13.00
C ALA A 146 50.51 -21.49 -14.49
N LEU A 147 49.72 -20.90 -15.39
CA LEU A 147 49.90 -21.05 -16.84
C LEU A 147 51.23 -20.43 -17.34
N ALA A 148 51.64 -19.28 -16.80
CA ALA A 148 52.91 -18.66 -17.14
C ALA A 148 54.10 -19.52 -16.71
N PHE A 149 54.04 -20.18 -15.54
CA PHE A 149 55.11 -21.07 -15.06
C PHE A 149 55.11 -22.45 -15.71
N ALA A 150 53.95 -22.95 -16.14
CA ALA A 150 53.86 -24.23 -16.85
C ALA A 150 54.55 -24.19 -18.22
N GLY A 151 54.74 -23.01 -18.82
CA GLY A 151 55.35 -22.81 -20.14
C GLY A 151 56.88 -22.73 -20.17
N GLY A 152 57.64 -22.79 -19.05
CA GLY A 152 59.08 -22.70 -19.17
C GLY A 152 59.88 -22.32 -17.93
N GLY A 153 59.33 -22.36 -16.73
CA GLY A 153 60.07 -22.10 -15.51
C GLY A 153 60.12 -20.61 -15.09
N TRP A 154 60.96 -20.30 -14.11
CA TRP A 154 61.04 -18.97 -13.51
C TRP A 154 61.50 -17.90 -14.52
N PRO A 155 60.83 -16.72 -14.63
CA PRO A 155 61.21 -15.67 -15.58
C PRO A 155 62.58 -15.08 -15.22
N ALA A 156 63.59 -15.31 -16.08
CA ALA A 156 64.99 -14.91 -15.84
C ALA A 156 65.32 -13.49 -16.36
N SER A 157 64.42 -12.83 -17.06
CA SER A 157 64.64 -11.49 -17.63
C SER A 157 63.57 -10.48 -17.20
N PHE A 158 63.93 -9.20 -17.11
CA PHE A 158 62.96 -8.13 -16.74
C PHE A 158 61.72 -8.08 -17.63
N PRO A 159 61.82 -8.22 -18.99
CA PRO A 159 60.62 -8.30 -19.85
C PRO A 159 59.73 -9.50 -19.55
N ALA A 160 60.30 -10.67 -19.20
CA ALA A 160 59.54 -11.85 -18.86
C ALA A 160 58.79 -11.70 -17.51
N VAL A 161 59.41 -11.06 -16.52
CA VAL A 161 58.76 -10.72 -15.25
C VAL A 161 57.60 -9.76 -15.48
N LEU A 162 57.82 -8.70 -16.28
CA LEU A 162 56.79 -7.73 -16.61
C LEU A 162 55.59 -8.39 -17.33
N ALA A 163 55.86 -9.25 -18.31
CA ALA A 163 54.82 -10.00 -19.03
C ALA A 163 54.01 -10.90 -18.08
N THR A 164 54.67 -11.59 -17.15
CA THR A 164 54.03 -12.43 -16.14
C THR A 164 53.13 -11.61 -15.21
N LEU A 165 53.57 -10.43 -14.78
CA LEU A 165 52.77 -9.51 -13.96
C LEU A 165 51.54 -8.99 -14.72
N VAL A 166 51.68 -8.63 -15.99
CA VAL A 166 50.57 -8.19 -16.87
C VAL A 166 49.57 -9.32 -17.06
N LEU A 167 50.02 -10.57 -17.27
CA LEU A 167 49.16 -11.73 -17.37
C LEU A 167 48.42 -12.03 -16.05
N ALA A 168 49.12 -11.93 -14.94
CA ALA A 168 48.49 -12.11 -13.60
C ALA A 168 47.42 -11.03 -13.32
N LEU A 169 47.70 -9.78 -13.66
CA LEU A 169 46.73 -8.68 -13.53
C LEU A 169 45.54 -8.89 -14.48
N GLY A 170 45.76 -9.26 -15.72
CA GLY A 170 44.71 -9.61 -16.69
C GLY A 170 43.85 -10.77 -16.21
N GLY A 171 44.50 -11.84 -15.70
CA GLY A 171 43.83 -12.96 -15.08
C GLY A 171 43.00 -12.57 -13.85
N ALA A 172 43.53 -11.68 -13.02
CA ALA A 172 42.79 -11.14 -11.86
C ALA A 172 41.52 -10.39 -12.29
N VAL A 173 41.60 -9.53 -13.28
CA VAL A 173 40.44 -8.78 -13.79
C VAL A 173 39.41 -9.71 -14.43
N LEU A 174 39.82 -10.64 -15.27
CA LEU A 174 38.90 -11.61 -15.88
C LEU A 174 38.26 -12.53 -14.88
N GLY A 175 39.00 -13.02 -13.88
CA GLY A 175 38.50 -13.85 -12.82
C GLY A 175 37.48 -13.11 -11.92
N ALA A 176 37.76 -11.84 -11.60
CA ALA A 176 36.86 -11.00 -10.85
C ALA A 176 35.52 -10.76 -11.60
N LEU A 177 35.61 -10.43 -12.88
CA LEU A 177 34.44 -10.22 -13.75
C LEU A 177 33.61 -11.51 -13.91
N ALA A 178 34.28 -12.66 -14.13
CA ALA A 178 33.62 -13.95 -14.25
C ALA A 178 32.87 -14.32 -12.94
N ALA A 179 33.53 -14.16 -11.78
CA ALA A 179 32.93 -14.46 -10.49
C ALA A 179 31.75 -13.53 -10.17
N ALA A 180 31.87 -12.23 -10.46
CA ALA A 180 30.78 -11.28 -10.32
C ALA A 180 29.61 -11.60 -11.25
N GLY A 181 29.88 -11.99 -12.50
CA GLY A 181 28.89 -12.43 -13.48
C GLY A 181 28.15 -13.69 -13.02
N MET A 182 28.85 -14.72 -12.53
CA MET A 182 28.24 -15.94 -12.00
C MET A 182 27.40 -15.66 -10.75
N ALA A 183 27.89 -14.81 -9.83
CA ALA A 183 27.13 -14.38 -8.67
C ALA A 183 25.85 -13.64 -9.08
N GLY A 184 25.94 -12.72 -10.05
CA GLY A 184 24.80 -12.01 -10.61
C GLY A 184 23.76 -12.93 -11.26
N LEU A 185 24.20 -13.90 -12.07
CA LEU A 185 23.32 -14.91 -12.69
C LEU A 185 22.63 -15.80 -11.64
N GLY A 186 23.38 -16.23 -10.62
CA GLY A 186 22.83 -16.98 -9.50
C GLY A 186 21.76 -16.21 -8.74
N LEU A 187 22.01 -14.92 -8.52
CA LEU A 187 21.07 -14.00 -7.87
C LEU A 187 19.82 -13.76 -8.71
N ALA A 188 19.99 -13.54 -10.03
CA ALA A 188 18.89 -13.36 -10.97
C ALA A 188 17.97 -14.59 -11.03
N ARG A 189 18.54 -15.82 -11.05
CA ARG A 189 17.77 -17.05 -11.02
C ARG A 189 16.95 -17.20 -9.73
N ARG A 190 17.56 -16.89 -8.57
CA ARG A 190 16.85 -16.90 -7.28
C ARG A 190 15.74 -15.86 -7.23
N PHE A 191 15.99 -14.67 -7.76
CA PHE A 191 15.00 -13.60 -7.83
C PHE A 191 13.83 -13.98 -8.73
N ASN A 192 14.07 -14.56 -9.92
CA ASN A 192 13.02 -15.07 -10.80
C ASN A 192 12.13 -16.12 -10.14
N ALA A 193 12.69 -16.95 -9.25
CA ALA A 193 11.92 -17.97 -8.55
C ALA A 193 11.04 -17.40 -7.43
N ARG A 194 11.38 -16.23 -6.87
CA ARG A 194 10.73 -15.66 -5.68
C ARG A 194 10.07 -14.31 -5.89
N LEU A 195 10.57 -13.50 -6.85
CA LEU A 195 10.12 -12.15 -7.19
C LEU A 195 10.22 -11.14 -6.03
N GLY A 196 11.01 -11.47 -4.99
CA GLY A 196 11.26 -10.63 -3.84
C GLY A 196 12.43 -11.13 -3.00
N ILE A 197 13.07 -10.24 -2.25
CA ILE A 197 14.25 -10.55 -1.43
C ILE A 197 13.90 -10.89 0.03
N CYS A 198 12.71 -10.51 0.51
CA CYS A 198 12.22 -10.77 1.86
C CYS A 198 10.92 -11.58 1.84
N THR A 199 10.81 -12.60 2.68
CA THR A 199 9.53 -13.29 2.92
C THR A 199 8.64 -12.50 3.89
N GLY A 200 9.24 -11.72 4.77
CA GLY A 200 8.60 -11.05 5.90
C GLY A 200 8.64 -11.88 7.20
N LEU A 201 9.05 -13.14 7.14
CA LEU A 201 9.22 -13.99 8.32
C LEU A 201 10.63 -13.90 8.90
N THR A 202 10.72 -14.11 10.19
CA THR A 202 11.95 -14.04 10.98
C THR A 202 12.94 -15.12 10.56
N ARG A 203 14.15 -14.70 10.25
CA ARG A 203 15.26 -15.58 9.92
C ARG A 203 15.79 -16.29 11.17
N ARG A 204 16.10 -17.56 11.06
CA ARG A 204 16.73 -18.31 12.17
C ARG A 204 18.01 -17.60 12.63
N GLY A 205 18.17 -17.44 13.95
CA GLY A 205 19.33 -16.80 14.56
C GLY A 205 19.27 -15.26 14.62
N ARG A 206 18.17 -14.63 14.15
CA ARG A 206 17.91 -13.19 14.37
C ARG A 206 17.15 -13.01 15.68
N GLY A 207 17.61 -12.09 16.53
CA GLY A 207 17.00 -11.79 17.84
C GLY A 207 15.73 -10.94 17.75
N MET A 208 15.45 -10.35 16.57
CA MET A 208 14.33 -9.45 16.35
C MET A 208 13.38 -10.04 15.32
N PRO A 209 12.05 -9.90 15.50
CA PRO A 209 11.09 -10.40 14.53
C PRO A 209 11.13 -9.60 13.22
N ALA A 210 10.91 -10.31 12.08
CA ALA A 210 10.68 -9.66 10.81
C ALA A 210 9.24 -9.11 10.74
N ILE A 211 8.95 -8.30 9.72
CA ILE A 211 7.75 -7.46 9.68
C ILE A 211 6.43 -8.24 9.78
N THR A 212 6.32 -9.42 9.17
CA THR A 212 5.06 -10.19 9.22
C THR A 212 4.85 -10.83 10.59
N ASP A 213 5.92 -11.36 11.22
CA ASP A 213 5.85 -11.87 12.58
C ASP A 213 5.59 -10.73 13.57
N TRP A 214 6.33 -9.61 13.45
CA TRP A 214 6.12 -8.44 14.28
C TRP A 214 4.69 -7.89 14.20
N LEU A 215 4.12 -7.79 12.99
CA LEU A 215 2.73 -7.36 12.82
C LEU A 215 1.76 -8.34 13.47
N HIS A 216 1.97 -9.65 13.30
CA HIS A 216 1.15 -10.66 13.95
C HIS A 216 1.14 -10.49 15.47
N GLU A 217 2.32 -10.47 16.07
CA GLU A 217 2.52 -10.30 17.51
C GLU A 217 1.90 -8.97 17.99
N SER A 218 2.11 -7.88 17.25
CA SER A 218 1.59 -6.56 17.58
C SER A 218 0.06 -6.50 17.51
N ILE A 219 -0.56 -7.05 16.47
CA ILE A 219 -2.02 -7.13 16.32
C ILE A 219 -2.61 -7.87 17.52
N GLN A 220 -2.06 -9.05 17.86
CA GLN A 220 -2.54 -9.86 18.98
C GLN A 220 -2.37 -9.14 20.32
N ALA A 221 -1.20 -8.56 20.59
CA ALA A 221 -0.94 -7.81 21.82
C ALA A 221 -1.85 -6.57 21.94
N ILE A 222 -2.07 -5.84 20.86
CA ILE A 222 -2.95 -4.65 20.86
C ILE A 222 -4.41 -5.05 21.09
N ALA A 223 -4.89 -6.07 20.38
CA ALA A 223 -6.28 -6.50 20.44
C ALA A 223 -6.64 -7.20 21.76
N HIS A 224 -5.74 -8.02 22.29
CA HIS A 224 -6.04 -8.94 23.40
C HIS A 224 -5.28 -8.64 24.70
N GLY A 225 -4.24 -7.78 24.66
CA GLY A 225 -3.37 -7.55 25.80
C GLY A 225 -2.50 -8.77 26.09
N ASP A 226 -2.33 -9.06 27.38
CA ASP A 226 -1.55 -10.23 27.83
C ASP A 226 -2.32 -11.56 27.75
N ALA A 227 -3.63 -11.49 27.49
CA ALA A 227 -4.46 -12.67 27.36
C ALA A 227 -4.29 -13.31 25.96
N PRO A 228 -4.14 -14.65 25.88
CA PRO A 228 -4.17 -15.31 24.57
C PRO A 228 -5.54 -15.10 23.92
N GLY A 229 -5.53 -14.78 22.62
CA GLY A 229 -6.73 -14.56 21.83
C GLY A 229 -6.65 -15.23 20.47
N PRO A 230 -7.78 -15.43 19.78
CA PRO A 230 -7.80 -15.96 18.43
C PRO A 230 -7.14 -14.96 17.46
N VAL A 231 -6.77 -15.45 16.29
CA VAL A 231 -6.29 -14.60 15.20
C VAL A 231 -7.38 -13.61 14.82
N LEU A 232 -7.06 -12.31 14.82
CA LEU A 232 -8.03 -11.26 14.52
C LEU A 232 -8.38 -11.26 13.02
N THR A 233 -9.68 -11.38 12.73
CA THR A 233 -10.23 -11.50 11.37
C THR A 233 -11.08 -10.26 10.99
N PHE A 234 -11.42 -10.14 9.72
CA PHE A 234 -12.39 -9.13 9.28
C PHE A 234 -13.78 -9.37 9.86
N GLY A 235 -14.16 -10.63 10.09
CA GLY A 235 -15.42 -10.98 10.74
C GLY A 235 -15.52 -10.50 12.19
N ASP A 236 -14.40 -10.51 12.92
CA ASP A 236 -14.34 -9.98 14.30
C ASP A 236 -14.54 -8.46 14.33
N LEU A 237 -14.00 -7.74 13.33
CA LEU A 237 -14.15 -6.29 13.21
C LEU A 237 -15.58 -5.88 12.79
N GLU A 238 -16.26 -6.71 12.02
CA GLU A 238 -17.61 -6.45 11.47
C GLU A 238 -18.67 -7.41 12.03
N ALA A 239 -18.54 -7.80 13.30
CA ALA A 239 -19.46 -8.74 13.93
C ALA A 239 -20.88 -8.15 14.03
N GLN A 240 -21.89 -9.01 13.80
CA GLN A 240 -23.30 -8.62 13.90
C GLN A 240 -23.67 -8.16 15.32
N GLY A 241 -24.56 -7.17 15.40
CA GLY A 241 -25.04 -6.62 16.68
C GLY A 241 -24.07 -5.64 17.36
N ARG A 242 -22.95 -5.32 16.72
CA ARG A 242 -21.97 -4.33 17.20
C ARG A 242 -21.75 -3.24 16.17
N THR A 243 -21.24 -2.09 16.60
CA THR A 243 -20.80 -1.05 15.67
C THR A 243 -19.59 -1.55 14.90
N PRO A 244 -19.66 -1.69 13.58
CA PRO A 244 -18.57 -2.26 12.81
C PRO A 244 -17.34 -1.35 12.76
N ILE A 245 -16.16 -1.95 12.63
CA ILE A 245 -14.91 -1.30 12.29
C ILE A 245 -14.58 -1.75 10.87
N ARG A 246 -14.85 -0.91 9.89
CA ARG A 246 -14.65 -1.23 8.47
C ARG A 246 -13.19 -1.04 8.08
N LEU A 247 -12.40 -2.09 8.12
CA LEU A 247 -11.02 -2.06 7.62
C LEU A 247 -11.03 -2.38 6.12
N ARG A 248 -10.39 -1.50 5.31
CA ARG A 248 -10.29 -1.62 3.86
C ARG A 248 -8.85 -1.43 3.42
N LEU A 249 -8.27 -2.46 2.82
CA LEU A 249 -6.87 -2.45 2.39
C LEU A 249 -6.79 -2.70 0.89
N ILE A 250 -6.00 -1.89 0.18
CA ILE A 250 -5.78 -2.11 -1.25
C ILE A 250 -4.58 -3.03 -1.44
N ALA A 251 -4.75 -4.04 -2.27
CA ALA A 251 -3.68 -4.86 -2.82
C ALA A 251 -3.75 -4.87 -4.34
N SER A 252 -2.61 -4.85 -5.01
CA SER A 252 -2.55 -4.91 -6.48
C SER A 252 -2.49 -6.35 -6.96
N ASN A 253 -3.47 -6.80 -7.73
CA ASN A 253 -3.39 -8.07 -8.43
C ASN A 253 -2.62 -7.86 -9.75
N LEU A 254 -1.33 -8.20 -9.75
CA LEU A 254 -0.44 -7.98 -10.89
C LEU A 254 -0.84 -8.81 -12.12
N SER A 255 -1.41 -9.99 -11.91
CA SER A 255 -1.81 -10.89 -12.99
C SER A 255 -3.08 -10.43 -13.70
N GLN A 256 -3.99 -9.75 -12.97
CA GLN A 256 -5.20 -9.14 -13.53
C GLN A 256 -5.04 -7.64 -13.80
N GLN A 257 -3.89 -7.03 -13.44
CA GLN A 257 -3.56 -5.62 -13.64
C GLN A 257 -4.61 -4.65 -13.05
N LYS A 258 -5.12 -4.97 -11.86
CA LYS A 258 -6.14 -4.16 -11.19
C LYS A 258 -5.99 -4.12 -9.68
N PRO A 259 -6.50 -3.06 -9.01
CA PRO A 259 -6.60 -3.03 -7.56
C PRO A 259 -7.68 -4.00 -7.06
N HIS A 260 -7.48 -4.48 -5.84
CA HIS A 260 -8.47 -5.21 -5.05
C HIS A 260 -8.60 -4.53 -3.69
N THR A 261 -9.77 -4.03 -3.37
CA THR A 261 -10.10 -3.53 -2.03
C THR A 261 -10.54 -4.70 -1.16
N LEU A 262 -9.71 -5.05 -0.20
CA LEU A 262 -9.95 -6.17 0.71
C LEU A 262 -10.69 -5.69 1.98
N PRO A 263 -11.72 -6.41 2.44
CA PRO A 263 -12.16 -7.73 1.99
C PRO A 263 -13.23 -7.74 0.90
N GLU A 264 -13.79 -6.59 0.43
CA GLU A 264 -14.90 -6.58 -0.54
C GLU A 264 -14.58 -7.31 -1.85
N ALA A 265 -13.36 -7.11 -2.37
CA ALA A 265 -12.90 -7.75 -3.58
C ALA A 265 -12.08 -9.03 -3.29
N TRP A 266 -12.29 -9.66 -2.12
CA TRP A 266 -11.66 -10.93 -1.81
C TRP A 266 -12.16 -12.01 -2.76
N PRO A 267 -11.27 -12.65 -3.55
CA PRO A 267 -11.70 -13.56 -4.59
C PRO A 267 -12.10 -14.94 -4.04
N GLU A 268 -12.95 -15.63 -4.75
CA GLU A 268 -13.06 -17.08 -4.64
C GLU A 268 -11.86 -17.74 -5.33
N GLY A 269 -11.19 -18.66 -4.64
CA GLY A 269 -9.96 -19.24 -5.16
C GLY A 269 -9.35 -20.28 -4.25
N ARG A 270 -8.07 -20.55 -4.49
CA ARG A 270 -7.28 -21.54 -3.75
C ARG A 270 -5.90 -20.98 -3.41
N TYR A 271 -5.26 -21.56 -2.39
CA TYR A 271 -3.88 -21.28 -2.05
C TYR A 271 -3.10 -22.59 -1.83
N ARG A 272 -1.77 -22.54 -1.98
CA ARG A 272 -0.87 -23.63 -1.66
C ARG A 272 -0.30 -23.44 -0.25
N PRO A 273 -0.62 -24.32 0.72
CA PRO A 273 -0.12 -24.20 2.09
C PRO A 273 1.41 -24.11 2.15
N ALA A 274 2.13 -24.87 1.31
CA ALA A 274 3.58 -24.86 1.26
C ALA A 274 4.17 -23.51 0.80
N GLU A 275 3.49 -22.76 -0.09
CA GLU A 275 3.90 -21.41 -0.49
C GLU A 275 3.60 -20.40 0.62
N TRP A 276 2.42 -20.48 1.24
CA TRP A 276 1.99 -19.58 2.30
C TRP A 276 2.76 -19.80 3.61
N ALA A 277 3.23 -21.01 3.89
CA ALA A 277 4.10 -21.31 5.03
C ALA A 277 5.45 -20.56 5.00
N ARG A 278 5.82 -20.03 3.84
CA ARG A 278 7.01 -19.18 3.69
C ARG A 278 6.73 -17.70 3.90
N LEU A 279 5.48 -17.29 3.98
CA LEU A 279 5.04 -15.89 3.99
C LEU A 279 4.28 -15.52 5.28
N PHE A 280 3.71 -16.48 5.97
CA PHE A 280 2.84 -16.26 7.12
C PHE A 280 3.27 -17.05 8.34
N PRO A 281 3.09 -16.50 9.56
CA PRO A 281 3.36 -17.17 10.82
C PRO A 281 2.55 -18.45 10.99
N PRO A 282 3.04 -19.46 11.76
CA PRO A 282 2.34 -20.71 11.99
C PRO A 282 0.91 -20.56 12.51
N ALA A 283 0.65 -19.58 13.38
CA ALA A 283 -0.68 -19.32 13.94
C ALA A 283 -1.71 -18.94 12.84
N ILE A 284 -1.28 -18.17 11.84
CA ILE A 284 -2.12 -17.81 10.69
C ILE A 284 -2.45 -19.06 9.85
N LEU A 285 -1.45 -19.91 9.60
CA LEU A 285 -1.63 -21.15 8.83
C LEU A 285 -2.57 -22.12 9.55
N GLN A 286 -2.42 -22.26 10.86
CA GLN A 286 -3.28 -23.09 11.69
C GLN A 286 -4.74 -22.59 11.68
N HIS A 287 -4.96 -21.27 11.79
CA HIS A 287 -6.28 -20.68 11.66
C HIS A 287 -6.90 -20.96 10.28
N LEU A 288 -6.13 -20.73 9.20
CA LEU A 288 -6.57 -21.00 7.83
C LEU A 288 -6.86 -22.48 7.59
N GLU A 289 -6.07 -23.37 8.16
CA GLU A 289 -6.32 -24.82 8.06
C GLU A 289 -7.66 -25.22 8.71
N ALA A 290 -8.01 -24.58 9.82
CA ALA A 290 -9.27 -24.85 10.52
C ALA A 290 -10.51 -24.35 9.74
N CYS A 291 -10.40 -23.22 9.00
CA CYS A 291 -11.55 -22.60 8.33
C CYS A 291 -11.61 -22.84 6.81
N THR A 292 -10.65 -23.57 6.21
CA THR A 292 -10.61 -23.83 4.76
C THR A 292 -10.69 -25.32 4.43
N ARG A 293 -11.09 -25.64 3.19
CA ARG A 293 -11.24 -27.03 2.72
C ARG A 293 -10.02 -27.47 1.91
N ASN A 294 -9.56 -28.69 2.12
CA ASN A 294 -8.57 -29.34 1.27
C ASN A 294 -9.22 -29.72 -0.08
N THR A 295 -8.58 -29.37 -1.19
CA THR A 295 -9.09 -29.64 -2.55
C THR A 295 -8.49 -30.90 -3.17
N GLY A 296 -7.60 -31.60 -2.46
CA GLY A 296 -7.05 -32.90 -2.86
C GLY A 296 -5.84 -32.85 -3.80
N ASP A 297 -5.45 -31.68 -4.30
CA ASP A 297 -4.33 -31.46 -5.24
C ASP A 297 -3.16 -30.67 -4.61
N GLY A 298 -3.04 -30.71 -3.29
CA GLY A 298 -2.04 -29.96 -2.53
C GLY A 298 -2.39 -28.48 -2.36
N THR A 299 -3.62 -28.08 -2.73
CA THR A 299 -4.17 -26.74 -2.48
C THR A 299 -5.30 -26.80 -1.46
N ARG A 300 -5.69 -25.65 -0.93
CA ARG A 300 -6.86 -25.44 -0.07
C ARG A 300 -7.69 -24.27 -0.61
N SER A 301 -9.01 -24.30 -0.39
CA SER A 301 -9.85 -23.15 -0.72
C SER A 301 -9.38 -21.91 0.03
N LEU A 302 -9.52 -20.73 -0.57
CA LEU A 302 -9.40 -19.49 0.20
C LEU A 302 -10.46 -19.44 1.30
N PRO A 303 -10.19 -18.79 2.45
CA PRO A 303 -11.19 -18.61 3.51
C PRO A 303 -12.33 -17.73 3.04
N HIS A 304 -13.50 -17.86 3.65
CA HIS A 304 -14.53 -16.83 3.52
C HIS A 304 -13.99 -15.49 4.03
N TRP A 305 -14.42 -14.36 3.46
CA TRP A 305 -13.86 -13.05 3.82
C TRP A 305 -13.96 -12.72 5.33
N ARG A 306 -14.98 -13.24 6.02
CA ARG A 306 -15.11 -13.06 7.48
C ARG A 306 -14.03 -13.79 8.26
N ASP A 307 -13.57 -14.93 7.75
CA ASP A 307 -12.54 -15.75 8.38
C ASP A 307 -11.13 -15.34 7.92
N LEU A 308 -11.03 -14.35 7.03
CA LEU A 308 -9.76 -13.83 6.54
C LEU A 308 -9.04 -13.05 7.65
N PRO A 309 -7.83 -13.47 8.08
CA PRO A 309 -7.02 -12.70 9.02
C PRO A 309 -6.64 -11.33 8.43
N ILE A 310 -6.79 -10.26 9.22
CA ILE A 310 -6.43 -8.91 8.76
C ILE A 310 -4.95 -8.79 8.41
N LEU A 311 -4.09 -9.60 9.04
CA LEU A 311 -2.67 -9.71 8.70
C LEU A 311 -2.46 -10.16 7.25
N VAL A 312 -3.25 -11.09 6.73
CA VAL A 312 -3.10 -11.60 5.35
C VAL A 312 -3.31 -10.46 4.35
N ALA A 313 -4.36 -9.67 4.53
CA ALA A 313 -4.64 -8.51 3.69
C ALA A 313 -3.54 -7.44 3.80
N SER A 314 -3.05 -7.16 5.02
CA SER A 314 -1.94 -6.23 5.24
C SER A 314 -0.67 -6.73 4.55
N ARG A 315 -0.34 -8.04 4.66
CA ARG A 315 0.81 -8.65 4.00
C ARG A 315 0.72 -8.58 2.47
N MET A 316 -0.47 -8.76 1.89
CA MET A 316 -0.69 -8.55 0.46
C MET A 316 -0.44 -7.08 0.10
N SER A 317 -1.05 -6.15 0.85
CA SER A 317 -0.98 -4.71 0.61
C SER A 317 0.43 -4.12 0.75
N MET A 318 1.29 -4.69 1.60
CA MET A 318 2.67 -4.22 1.81
C MET A 318 3.72 -4.94 0.96
N SER A 319 3.33 -5.83 0.06
CA SER A 319 4.25 -6.65 -0.75
C SER A 319 4.90 -5.85 -1.87
N VAL A 320 5.75 -4.87 -1.51
CA VAL A 320 6.48 -4.02 -2.46
C VAL A 320 7.30 -4.90 -3.43
N PRO A 321 7.06 -4.81 -4.75
CA PRO A 321 7.76 -5.61 -5.75
C PRO A 321 9.28 -5.50 -5.62
N GLY A 322 9.93 -6.63 -5.70
CA GLY A 322 11.38 -6.73 -5.54
C GLY A 322 11.86 -6.77 -4.09
N LEU A 323 11.20 -6.07 -3.16
CA LEU A 323 11.54 -6.12 -1.73
C LEU A 323 10.87 -7.31 -1.04
N PHE A 324 9.57 -7.48 -1.19
CA PHE A 324 8.85 -8.60 -0.61
C PHE A 324 8.38 -9.60 -1.67
N GLU A 325 8.44 -10.88 -1.34
CA GLU A 325 7.81 -11.92 -2.16
C GLU A 325 6.30 -11.62 -2.25
N PRO A 326 5.70 -11.60 -3.47
CA PRO A 326 4.26 -11.40 -3.64
C PRO A 326 3.49 -12.59 -3.05
N VAL A 327 2.24 -12.36 -2.67
CA VAL A 327 1.38 -13.43 -2.13
C VAL A 327 0.66 -14.14 -3.28
N PRO A 328 0.97 -15.43 -3.53
CA PRO A 328 0.35 -16.19 -4.60
C PRO A 328 -1.01 -16.75 -4.16
N VAL A 329 -1.98 -16.70 -5.05
CA VAL A 329 -3.24 -17.45 -4.98
C VAL A 329 -3.53 -18.08 -6.34
N GLU A 330 -4.45 -19.03 -6.41
CA GLU A 330 -4.95 -19.60 -7.67
C GLU A 330 -6.40 -19.18 -7.86
N LEU A 331 -6.69 -18.54 -8.99
CA LEU A 331 -8.04 -18.16 -9.40
C LEU A 331 -8.48 -18.96 -10.61
N LEU A 332 -9.78 -19.20 -10.69
CA LEU A 332 -10.37 -19.90 -11.84
C LEU A 332 -10.50 -18.91 -13.02
N ASP A 333 -9.74 -19.16 -14.08
CA ASP A 333 -9.78 -18.38 -15.30
C ASP A 333 -10.84 -18.96 -16.25
N VAL A 334 -11.96 -18.30 -16.34
CA VAL A 334 -13.06 -18.64 -17.27
C VAL A 334 -13.01 -17.74 -18.51
N GLU A 335 -12.37 -16.56 -18.39
CA GLU A 335 -12.41 -15.54 -19.43
C GLU A 335 -11.45 -15.84 -20.57
N THR A 336 -10.23 -16.29 -20.28
CA THR A 336 -9.24 -16.60 -21.33
C THR A 336 -9.74 -17.70 -22.27
N PRO A 337 -10.22 -18.85 -21.77
CA PRO A 337 -10.78 -19.89 -22.65
C PRO A 337 -11.99 -19.40 -23.47
N ARG A 338 -12.85 -18.57 -22.87
CA ARG A 338 -13.99 -17.97 -23.58
C ARG A 338 -13.53 -17.07 -24.73
N ARG A 339 -12.55 -16.19 -24.46
CA ARG A 339 -11.96 -15.27 -25.46
C ARG A 339 -11.31 -16.02 -26.62
N VAL A 340 -10.54 -17.08 -26.29
CA VAL A 340 -9.91 -17.93 -27.33
C VAL A 340 -10.96 -18.53 -28.23
N ARG A 341 -12.06 -19.05 -27.68
CA ARG A 341 -13.17 -19.58 -28.46
C ARG A 341 -13.82 -18.53 -29.37
N GLU A 342 -14.13 -17.37 -28.83
CA GLU A 342 -14.72 -16.25 -29.57
C GLU A 342 -13.83 -15.85 -30.76
N LEU A 343 -12.52 -15.69 -30.54
CA LEU A 343 -11.56 -15.35 -31.59
C LEU A 343 -11.38 -16.45 -32.64
N ALA A 344 -11.59 -17.71 -32.26
CA ALA A 344 -11.57 -18.85 -33.18
C ALA A 344 -12.87 -19.01 -33.98
N GLY A 345 -13.88 -18.14 -33.83
CA GLY A 345 -15.16 -18.20 -34.53
C GLY A 345 -16.11 -19.26 -33.96
N GLY A 346 -15.92 -19.70 -32.72
CA GLY A 346 -16.85 -20.62 -32.06
C GLY A 346 -18.23 -20.02 -31.84
N ALA A 347 -19.28 -20.82 -32.02
CA ALA A 347 -20.65 -20.38 -31.83
C ALA A 347 -21.00 -20.30 -30.32
N GLU A 348 -21.96 -19.42 -29.99
CA GLU A 348 -22.45 -19.30 -28.60
C GLU A 348 -23.16 -20.59 -28.13
N SER A 349 -23.64 -21.40 -29.05
CA SER A 349 -24.24 -22.73 -28.81
C SER A 349 -23.24 -23.82 -28.45
N ASP A 350 -21.94 -23.61 -28.64
CA ASP A 350 -20.92 -24.58 -28.29
C ASP A 350 -20.82 -24.76 -26.76
N PRO A 351 -20.47 -25.93 -26.26
CA PRO A 351 -20.27 -26.12 -24.81
C PRO A 351 -19.22 -25.13 -24.26
N PRO A 352 -19.43 -24.59 -23.04
CA PRO A 352 -18.52 -23.62 -22.48
C PRO A 352 -17.11 -24.21 -22.37
N PRO A 353 -16.06 -23.46 -22.71
CA PRO A 353 -14.71 -23.95 -22.63
C PRO A 353 -14.34 -24.24 -21.17
N ARG A 354 -13.49 -25.24 -20.96
CA ARG A 354 -13.08 -25.64 -19.62
C ARG A 354 -12.28 -24.53 -18.95
N ALA A 355 -12.76 -24.08 -17.81
CA ALA A 355 -12.05 -23.10 -16.98
C ALA A 355 -10.78 -23.72 -16.39
N GLU A 356 -9.72 -22.92 -16.26
CA GLU A 356 -8.41 -23.34 -15.75
C GLU A 356 -8.03 -22.60 -14.49
N TRP A 357 -7.43 -23.31 -13.53
CA TRP A 357 -6.83 -22.69 -12.36
C TRP A 357 -5.50 -22.04 -12.73
N ARG A 358 -5.40 -20.73 -12.51
CA ARG A 358 -4.18 -19.98 -12.80
C ARG A 358 -3.64 -19.30 -11.56
N ARG A 359 -2.33 -19.36 -11.42
CA ARG A 359 -1.60 -18.67 -10.37
C ARG A 359 -1.62 -17.17 -10.64
N VAL A 360 -2.09 -16.40 -9.66
CA VAL A 360 -2.06 -14.93 -9.67
C VAL A 360 -1.26 -14.42 -8.49
N LEU A 361 -0.70 -13.22 -8.61
CA LEU A 361 0.20 -12.64 -7.63
C LEU A 361 -0.39 -11.34 -7.10
N PHE A 362 -0.59 -11.30 -5.78
CA PHE A 362 -0.92 -10.08 -5.07
C PHE A 362 0.33 -9.39 -4.57
N SER A 363 0.40 -8.10 -4.79
CA SER A 363 1.52 -7.23 -4.48
C SER A 363 1.05 -5.92 -3.87
N ASP A 364 1.99 -5.00 -3.59
CA ASP A 364 1.75 -3.74 -2.91
C ASP A 364 0.63 -2.93 -3.54
N GLY A 365 -0.30 -2.48 -2.69
CA GLY A 365 -1.47 -1.71 -3.10
C GLY A 365 -1.11 -0.33 -3.65
N GLY A 366 0.02 0.24 -3.20
CA GLY A 366 0.51 1.52 -3.65
C GLY A 366 0.89 1.59 -5.13
N PHE A 367 0.96 0.44 -5.84
CA PHE A 367 1.13 0.42 -7.30
C PHE A 367 -0.12 0.84 -8.07
N THR A 368 -1.30 0.59 -7.51
CA THR A 368 -2.58 0.92 -8.15
C THR A 368 -3.28 2.10 -7.51
N SER A 369 -3.13 2.29 -6.20
CA SER A 369 -3.65 3.45 -5.47
C SER A 369 -2.84 3.61 -4.18
N ASN A 370 -2.02 4.67 -4.12
CA ASN A 370 -1.16 4.92 -2.97
C ASN A 370 -1.84 5.75 -1.88
N PHE A 371 -2.78 6.60 -2.28
CA PHE A 371 -3.56 7.47 -1.40
C PHE A 371 -5.05 7.32 -1.69
N PRO A 372 -5.73 6.27 -1.15
CA PRO A 372 -7.09 5.90 -1.52
C PRO A 372 -8.16 6.80 -0.89
N ILE A 373 -8.06 8.12 -1.04
CA ILE A 373 -8.96 9.12 -0.44
C ILE A 373 -10.42 8.94 -0.87
N HIS A 374 -10.65 8.34 -2.04
CA HIS A 374 -11.98 8.06 -2.60
C HIS A 374 -12.74 6.93 -1.91
N MET A 375 -12.05 6.10 -1.13
CA MET A 375 -12.58 4.84 -0.60
C MET A 375 -13.83 5.03 0.28
N PHE A 376 -13.86 6.12 1.07
CA PHE A 376 -14.99 6.46 1.96
C PHE A 376 -15.67 7.76 1.56
N ASP A 377 -15.48 8.18 0.31
CA ASP A 377 -16.04 9.44 -0.13
C ASP A 377 -17.55 9.33 -0.36
N ALA A 378 -18.30 10.23 0.26
CA ALA A 378 -19.74 10.35 0.11
C ALA A 378 -20.08 11.79 -0.31
N PRO A 379 -21.08 11.99 -1.19
CA PRO A 379 -21.50 13.33 -1.60
C PRO A 379 -21.83 14.25 -0.42
N LEU A 380 -22.54 13.72 0.60
CA LEU A 380 -22.82 14.38 1.86
C LEU A 380 -22.43 13.43 3.00
N PRO A 381 -21.21 13.55 3.55
CA PRO A 381 -20.76 12.65 4.59
C PRO A 381 -21.46 12.94 5.93
N ALA A 382 -21.81 11.88 6.66
CA ALA A 382 -22.41 11.98 8.00
C ALA A 382 -21.34 12.25 9.09
N TRP A 383 -20.08 11.96 8.81
CA TRP A 383 -18.91 12.18 9.66
C TRP A 383 -17.67 12.48 8.82
N PRO A 384 -16.61 13.03 9.43
CA PRO A 384 -15.40 13.38 8.69
C PRO A 384 -14.62 12.13 8.25
N THR A 385 -13.99 12.22 7.07
CA THR A 385 -12.90 11.32 6.64
C THR A 385 -11.60 12.09 6.76
N TYR A 386 -10.72 11.72 7.65
CA TYR A 386 -9.38 12.28 7.79
C TYR A 386 -8.37 11.48 6.99
N ALA A 387 -7.38 12.17 6.42
CA ALA A 387 -6.37 11.53 5.60
C ALA A 387 -4.97 12.09 5.89
N VAL A 388 -3.96 11.24 5.73
CA VAL A 388 -2.54 11.62 5.81
C VAL A 388 -1.88 11.35 4.48
N ASP A 389 -1.27 12.38 3.91
CA ASP A 389 -0.61 12.42 2.60
C ASP A 389 0.87 12.80 2.77
N PHE A 390 1.75 12.25 1.94
CA PHE A 390 3.18 12.51 1.97
C PHE A 390 3.64 13.23 0.72
N GLU A 391 4.39 14.30 0.89
CA GLU A 391 4.99 15.05 -0.20
C GLU A 391 6.47 15.32 0.06
N ALA A 392 7.28 15.36 -0.99
CA ALA A 392 8.68 15.75 -0.84
C ALA A 392 8.79 17.22 -0.40
N LEU A 393 9.69 17.48 0.55
CA LEU A 393 9.96 18.85 0.99
C LEU A 393 10.46 19.71 -0.18
N PRO A 394 9.86 20.90 -0.42
CA PRO A 394 10.38 21.82 -1.41
C PRO A 394 11.81 22.27 -1.09
N PRO A 395 12.70 22.41 -2.09
CA PRO A 395 14.01 23.04 -1.88
C PRO A 395 13.86 24.43 -1.28
N GLY A 396 14.68 24.76 -0.29
CA GLY A 396 14.64 26.04 0.41
C GLY A 396 13.60 26.15 1.53
N ALA A 397 12.86 25.05 1.82
CA ALA A 397 11.85 25.01 2.89
C ALA A 397 12.33 24.25 4.16
N GLU A 398 13.64 24.11 4.34
CA GLU A 398 14.23 23.29 5.44
C GLU A 398 13.81 23.78 6.84
N GLY A 399 13.57 25.08 7.01
CA GLY A 399 13.12 25.69 8.26
C GLY A 399 11.61 25.81 8.43
N ALA A 400 10.80 25.40 7.44
CA ALA A 400 9.34 25.51 7.48
C ALA A 400 8.69 24.38 8.29
N SER A 401 7.42 24.62 8.69
CA SER A 401 6.58 23.54 9.27
C SER A 401 6.45 22.39 8.29
N ARG A 402 6.66 21.18 8.78
CA ARG A 402 6.60 19.95 7.98
C ARG A 402 5.19 19.43 7.78
N VAL A 403 4.23 19.94 8.51
CA VAL A 403 2.84 19.50 8.45
C VAL A 403 1.96 20.66 8.01
N ALA A 404 1.12 20.44 7.02
CA ALA A 404 0.11 21.40 6.56
C ALA A 404 -1.25 20.71 6.43
N ILE A 405 -2.33 21.43 6.78
CA ILE A 405 -3.68 21.00 6.38
C ILE A 405 -3.93 21.54 4.97
N VAL A 406 -4.40 20.68 4.07
CA VAL A 406 -4.71 21.08 2.68
C VAL A 406 -5.97 21.94 2.67
N GLU A 407 -5.81 23.26 2.44
CA GLU A 407 -6.90 24.24 2.46
C GLU A 407 -7.34 24.69 1.06
N GLY A 408 -6.57 24.42 0.03
CA GLY A 408 -6.83 24.86 -1.34
C GLY A 408 -6.49 23.84 -2.40
N ALA A 409 -6.92 24.12 -3.64
CA ALA A 409 -6.31 23.45 -4.79
C ALA A 409 -4.87 23.99 -4.88
N THR A 410 -3.91 23.14 -4.59
CA THR A 410 -2.50 23.44 -4.80
C THR A 410 -2.13 23.03 -6.22
N ASP A 411 -1.49 23.93 -6.97
CA ASP A 411 -0.87 23.53 -8.22
C ASP A 411 0.12 22.40 -7.99
N THR A 412 0.15 21.48 -8.93
CA THR A 412 1.11 20.38 -8.90
C THR A 412 2.52 20.93 -9.07
N ARG A 413 3.42 20.52 -8.17
CA ARG A 413 4.85 20.88 -8.28
C ARG A 413 5.46 20.32 -9.55
N ILE A 414 6.34 21.12 -10.16
CA ILE A 414 7.19 20.65 -11.25
C ILE A 414 8.45 20.02 -10.63
N HIS A 415 8.65 18.72 -10.88
CA HIS A 415 9.84 18.00 -10.48
C HIS A 415 10.82 17.97 -11.66
N PRO A 416 12.07 18.48 -11.49
CA PRO A 416 13.06 18.39 -12.54
C PRO A 416 13.44 16.94 -12.80
N VAL A 417 13.63 16.57 -14.06
CA VAL A 417 14.05 15.25 -14.50
C VAL A 417 15.31 15.44 -15.35
N GLY A 418 16.47 15.23 -14.75
CA GLY A 418 17.78 15.49 -15.38
C GLY A 418 18.64 14.24 -15.62
N SER A 419 18.19 13.05 -15.16
CA SER A 419 18.94 11.80 -15.34
C SER A 419 18.03 10.64 -15.74
N ALA A 420 18.59 9.57 -16.32
CA ALA A 420 17.83 8.36 -16.68
C ALA A 420 17.15 7.70 -15.48
N GLY A 421 17.80 7.71 -14.30
CA GLY A 421 17.23 7.19 -13.07
C GLY A 421 16.03 8.03 -12.59
N GLU A 422 16.14 9.36 -12.63
CA GLU A 422 15.04 10.27 -12.31
C GLU A 422 13.89 10.14 -13.31
N PHE A 423 14.17 9.94 -14.60
CA PHE A 423 13.16 9.71 -15.63
C PHE A 423 12.34 8.45 -15.33
N LEU A 424 13.00 7.32 -15.06
CA LEU A 424 12.30 6.07 -14.72
C LEU A 424 11.53 6.20 -13.41
N GLY A 425 12.12 6.85 -12.40
CA GLY A 425 11.47 7.14 -11.12
C GLY A 425 10.22 8.02 -11.29
N ALA A 426 10.31 9.08 -12.09
CA ALA A 426 9.20 9.97 -12.41
C ALA A 426 8.09 9.25 -13.19
N ALA A 427 8.43 8.41 -14.16
CA ALA A 427 7.46 7.61 -14.92
C ALA A 427 6.68 6.66 -14.02
N LEU A 428 7.37 5.94 -13.12
CA LEU A 428 6.73 5.05 -12.13
C LEU A 428 5.87 5.84 -11.14
N ALA A 429 6.36 6.96 -10.62
CA ALA A 429 5.60 7.82 -9.72
C ALA A 429 4.34 8.38 -10.39
N THR A 430 4.44 8.83 -11.64
CA THR A 430 3.29 9.31 -12.42
C THR A 430 2.25 8.21 -12.61
N SER A 431 2.67 7.02 -13.04
CA SER A 431 1.78 5.87 -13.22
C SER A 431 1.05 5.48 -11.93
N ARG A 432 1.73 5.57 -10.80
CA ARG A 432 1.22 5.18 -9.49
C ARG A 432 0.28 6.22 -8.87
N ASN A 433 0.60 7.51 -9.01
CA ASN A 433 -0.02 8.58 -8.21
C ASN A 433 -1.02 9.43 -9.00
N TRP A 434 -1.09 9.33 -10.34
CA TRP A 434 -1.88 10.25 -11.16
C TRP A 434 -3.36 10.33 -10.75
N ASN A 435 -3.97 9.19 -10.46
CA ASN A 435 -5.39 9.13 -10.09
C ASN A 435 -5.63 9.71 -8.70
N ASP A 436 -4.81 9.33 -7.73
CA ASP A 436 -4.92 9.78 -6.34
C ASP A 436 -4.63 11.28 -6.24
N LEU A 437 -3.65 11.77 -7.01
CA LEU A 437 -3.34 13.20 -7.10
C LEU A 437 -4.54 13.99 -7.62
N LEU A 438 -5.15 13.56 -8.73
CA LEU A 438 -6.33 14.24 -9.28
C LEU A 438 -7.49 14.26 -8.29
N LEU A 439 -7.71 13.20 -7.54
CA LEU A 439 -8.74 13.14 -6.51
C LEU A 439 -8.42 14.04 -5.32
N SER A 440 -7.18 14.08 -4.86
CA SER A 440 -6.76 14.92 -3.72
C SER A 440 -6.88 16.43 -4.00
N LEU A 441 -6.79 16.84 -5.27
CA LEU A 441 -6.96 18.23 -5.70
C LEU A 441 -8.43 18.71 -5.66
N LEU A 442 -9.39 17.80 -5.53
CA LEU A 442 -10.79 18.19 -5.48
C LEU A 442 -11.07 19.03 -4.22
N PRO A 443 -11.78 20.15 -4.36
CA PRO A 443 -12.13 21.02 -3.24
C PRO A 443 -12.86 20.32 -2.09
N ILE A 444 -13.50 19.22 -2.39
CA ILE A 444 -14.25 18.39 -1.43
C ILE A 444 -13.38 17.75 -0.35
N HIS A 445 -12.05 17.76 -0.52
CA HIS A 445 -11.10 17.19 0.45
C HIS A 445 -10.39 18.26 1.31
N ARG A 446 -10.71 19.54 1.11
CA ARG A 446 -10.14 20.66 1.90
C ARG A 446 -10.42 20.49 3.39
N GLY A 447 -9.42 20.85 4.20
CA GLY A 447 -9.53 20.79 5.67
C GLY A 447 -9.44 19.39 6.28
N ARG A 448 -9.27 18.30 5.49
CA ARG A 448 -9.29 16.92 5.98
C ARG A 448 -8.04 16.11 5.65
N ILE A 449 -7.14 16.66 4.85
CA ILE A 449 -5.87 16.02 4.52
C ILE A 449 -4.77 16.74 5.28
N ALA A 450 -4.03 16.01 6.10
CA ALA A 450 -2.76 16.47 6.65
C ALA A 450 -1.64 16.02 5.71
N ARG A 451 -0.99 16.99 5.07
CA ARG A 451 0.16 16.76 4.21
C ARG A 451 1.44 16.90 5.01
N VAL A 452 2.26 15.84 4.98
CA VAL A 452 3.54 15.80 5.67
C VAL A 452 4.67 15.90 4.65
N HIS A 453 5.48 16.98 4.75
CA HIS A 453 6.59 17.24 3.85
C HIS A 453 7.86 16.55 4.37
N LEU A 454 8.36 15.59 3.61
CA LEU A 454 9.49 14.75 3.96
C LEU A 454 10.77 15.20 3.25
N ALA A 455 11.86 15.33 3.99
CA ALA A 455 13.18 15.48 3.40
C ALA A 455 13.61 14.20 2.66
N ALA A 456 14.60 14.30 1.79
CA ALA A 456 15.05 13.19 0.95
C ALA A 456 15.53 11.96 1.75
N ASP A 457 16.00 12.17 2.99
CA ASP A 457 16.44 11.14 3.92
C ASP A 457 15.33 10.63 4.85
N GLN A 458 14.13 11.20 4.81
CA GLN A 458 13.00 10.91 5.69
C GLN A 458 11.90 10.05 5.05
N GLY A 459 12.02 9.71 3.77
CA GLY A 459 10.99 8.97 3.03
C GLY A 459 11.53 7.82 2.19
N GLY A 460 10.66 7.27 1.36
CA GLY A 460 11.00 6.22 0.41
C GLY A 460 11.53 4.95 1.08
N PHE A 461 12.58 4.37 0.47
CA PHE A 461 13.22 3.14 0.93
C PHE A 461 14.37 3.37 1.93
N ASN A 462 14.38 4.48 2.68
CA ASN A 462 15.42 4.69 3.70
C ASN A 462 15.20 3.76 4.91
N LEU A 463 15.51 2.48 4.73
CA LEU A 463 15.43 1.44 5.78
C LEU A 463 16.54 1.58 6.84
N GLY A 464 17.57 2.38 6.57
CA GLY A 464 18.70 2.62 7.47
C GLY A 464 18.48 3.80 8.42
N MET A 465 17.27 4.34 8.54
CA MET A 465 16.97 5.45 9.43
C MET A 465 17.22 5.08 10.89
N ASP A 466 17.89 5.97 11.60
CA ASP A 466 18.14 5.80 13.02
C ASP A 466 16.91 6.14 13.87
N ARG A 467 17.02 5.89 15.19
CA ARG A 467 15.93 6.15 16.13
C ARG A 467 15.48 7.61 16.12
N ALA A 468 16.42 8.54 16.03
CA ALA A 468 16.12 9.98 16.05
C ALA A 468 15.33 10.41 14.79
N GLY A 469 15.70 9.88 13.64
CA GLY A 469 14.96 10.07 12.37
C GLY A 469 13.53 9.54 12.46
N VAL A 470 13.34 8.30 12.94
CA VAL A 470 12.02 7.69 13.12
C VAL A 470 11.18 8.49 14.12
N GLN A 471 11.75 8.91 15.26
CA GLN A 471 11.05 9.76 16.24
C GLN A 471 10.68 11.13 15.66
N THR A 472 11.47 11.65 14.73
CA THR A 472 11.13 12.88 14.02
C THR A 472 9.89 12.70 13.16
N LEU A 473 9.77 11.58 12.42
CA LEU A 473 8.55 11.24 11.68
C LEU A 473 7.34 11.06 12.62
N MET A 474 7.53 10.44 13.76
CA MET A 474 6.47 10.31 14.78
C MET A 474 6.00 11.67 15.30
N ARG A 475 6.92 12.67 15.46
CA ARG A 475 6.54 14.05 15.83
C ARG A 475 5.69 14.71 14.75
N TYR A 476 6.01 14.49 13.47
CA TYR A 476 5.15 14.97 12.38
C TYR A 476 3.77 14.33 12.44
N GLY A 477 3.69 13.05 12.79
CA GLY A 477 2.42 12.36 13.02
C GLY A 477 1.62 12.95 14.18
N LEU A 478 2.28 13.28 15.29
CA LEU A 478 1.67 13.94 16.43
C LEU A 478 1.07 15.31 16.05
N GLU A 479 1.84 16.10 15.31
CA GLU A 479 1.39 17.41 14.81
C GLU A 479 0.23 17.25 13.82
N ALA A 480 0.33 16.33 12.86
CA ALA A 480 -0.71 16.06 11.87
C ALA A 480 -2.03 15.63 12.53
N GLY A 481 -1.97 14.70 13.47
CA GLY A 481 -3.14 14.24 14.23
C GLY A 481 -3.81 15.36 15.01
N ARG A 482 -3.04 16.21 15.70
CA ARG A 482 -3.56 17.37 16.43
C ARG A 482 -4.23 18.38 15.52
N ARG A 483 -3.61 18.71 14.38
CA ARG A 483 -4.17 19.64 13.40
C ARG A 483 -5.46 19.10 12.79
N LEU A 484 -5.49 17.81 12.39
CA LEU A 484 -6.71 17.17 11.88
C LEU A 484 -7.82 17.17 12.94
N ALA A 485 -7.50 16.81 14.18
CA ALA A 485 -8.46 16.80 15.28
C ALA A 485 -9.03 18.20 15.62
N ALA A 486 -8.36 19.27 15.22
CA ALA A 486 -8.82 20.65 15.42
C ALA A 486 -9.70 21.19 14.30
N THR A 487 -9.84 20.46 13.16
CA THR A 487 -10.65 20.93 12.02
C THR A 487 -12.15 20.87 12.33
N SER A 488 -12.90 21.81 11.73
CA SER A 488 -14.38 21.85 11.84
C SER A 488 -15.02 20.90 10.82
N PHE A 489 -15.86 20.00 11.28
CA PHE A 489 -16.64 19.14 10.39
C PHE A 489 -17.84 19.89 9.78
N GLU A 490 -18.43 20.84 10.49
CA GLU A 490 -19.56 21.65 10.02
C GLU A 490 -19.17 22.47 8.78
N ASP A 491 -18.03 23.17 8.82
CA ASP A 491 -17.50 23.90 7.67
C ASP A 491 -17.29 22.98 6.46
N HIS A 492 -16.81 21.76 6.74
CA HIS A 492 -16.64 20.75 5.71
C HIS A 492 -17.98 20.30 5.11
N GLN A 493 -19.02 20.05 5.92
CA GLN A 493 -20.35 19.69 5.43
C GLN A 493 -20.93 20.77 4.51
N VAL A 494 -20.76 22.06 4.86
CA VAL A 494 -21.17 23.19 4.02
C VAL A 494 -20.43 23.17 2.69
N LEU A 495 -19.11 22.94 2.71
CA LEU A 495 -18.31 22.80 1.49
C LEU A 495 -18.81 21.65 0.61
N ARG A 496 -19.10 20.48 1.20
CA ARG A 496 -19.63 19.30 0.49
C ARG A 496 -21.00 19.57 -0.12
N ALA A 497 -21.90 20.21 0.60
CA ALA A 497 -23.21 20.58 0.09
C ALA A 497 -23.10 21.51 -1.13
N ARG A 498 -22.20 22.49 -1.09
CA ARG A 498 -21.93 23.41 -2.22
C ARG A 498 -21.34 22.68 -3.42
N ALA A 499 -20.38 21.78 -3.20
CA ALA A 499 -19.77 20.98 -4.26
C ALA A 499 -20.80 20.05 -4.92
N LEU A 500 -21.64 19.35 -4.12
CA LEU A 500 -22.72 18.50 -4.61
C LEU A 500 -23.71 19.31 -5.44
N TYR A 501 -24.15 20.47 -4.94
CA TYR A 501 -25.05 21.34 -5.70
C TYR A 501 -24.47 21.73 -7.07
N SER A 502 -23.20 22.17 -7.09
CA SER A 502 -22.51 22.52 -8.33
C SER A 502 -22.43 21.36 -9.32
N GLY A 503 -22.10 20.14 -8.82
CA GLY A 503 -22.06 18.92 -9.61
C GLY A 503 -23.43 18.55 -10.19
N LEU A 504 -24.48 18.58 -9.36
CA LEU A 504 -25.85 18.31 -9.78
C LEU A 504 -26.35 19.28 -10.86
N VAL A 505 -26.07 20.57 -10.71
CA VAL A 505 -26.42 21.59 -11.73
C VAL A 505 -25.70 21.32 -13.04
N GLN A 506 -24.43 20.93 -13.00
CA GLN A 506 -23.66 20.60 -14.21
C GLN A 506 -24.23 19.38 -14.92
N VAL A 507 -24.45 18.27 -14.20
CA VAL A 507 -25.04 17.04 -14.74
C VAL A 507 -26.44 17.29 -15.29
N SER A 508 -27.26 18.03 -14.55
CA SER A 508 -28.62 18.41 -14.96
C SER A 508 -28.64 19.17 -16.29
N ARG A 509 -27.70 20.11 -16.48
CA ARG A 509 -27.59 20.85 -17.76
C ARG A 509 -27.17 19.97 -18.92
N GLN A 510 -26.26 19.02 -18.69
CA GLN A 510 -25.87 18.05 -19.72
C GLN A 510 -27.03 17.11 -20.05
N ALA A 511 -27.67 16.54 -19.04
CA ALA A 511 -28.82 15.69 -19.20
C ALA A 511 -29.97 16.39 -19.96
N ARG A 512 -30.28 17.66 -19.63
CA ARG A 512 -31.34 18.43 -20.29
C ARG A 512 -31.13 18.62 -21.80
N LYS A 513 -29.85 18.67 -22.24
CA LYS A 513 -29.56 18.79 -23.69
C LYS A 513 -30.01 17.57 -24.47
N VAL A 514 -29.85 16.38 -23.90
CA VAL A 514 -30.14 15.10 -24.55
C VAL A 514 -31.57 14.62 -24.20
N TRP A 515 -31.87 14.60 -22.91
CA TRP A 515 -33.14 14.08 -22.39
C TRP A 515 -34.34 14.98 -22.72
N GLY A 516 -34.24 16.28 -22.48
CA GLY A 516 -35.36 17.22 -22.67
C GLY A 516 -35.44 17.77 -24.10
N ARG A 517 -34.34 18.33 -24.62
CA ARG A 517 -34.33 19.00 -25.92
C ARG A 517 -34.03 18.08 -27.10
N GLY A 518 -33.29 16.99 -26.87
CA GLY A 518 -32.92 16.02 -27.89
C GLY A 518 -33.99 14.96 -28.18
N GLY A 519 -35.11 14.98 -27.44
CA GLY A 519 -36.23 14.05 -27.66
C GLY A 519 -36.08 12.67 -27.02
N LEU A 520 -34.88 12.29 -26.54
CA LEU A 520 -34.63 10.96 -25.95
C LEU A 520 -35.64 10.61 -24.83
N GLY A 521 -36.04 11.59 -24.02
CA GLY A 521 -37.01 11.38 -22.94
C GLY A 521 -38.41 11.03 -23.44
N ALA A 522 -38.84 11.58 -24.60
CA ALA A 522 -40.10 11.20 -25.25
C ALA A 522 -39.98 9.79 -25.81
N ASP A 523 -38.97 9.51 -26.63
CA ASP A 523 -38.72 8.21 -27.25
C ASP A 523 -38.60 7.09 -26.20
N PHE A 524 -38.02 7.40 -25.05
CA PHE A 524 -37.85 6.44 -23.93
C PHE A 524 -39.20 6.12 -23.27
N ARG A 525 -40.10 7.12 -23.06
CA ARG A 525 -41.43 6.90 -22.48
C ARG A 525 -42.35 6.15 -23.47
N ASP A 526 -42.30 6.53 -24.74
CA ASP A 526 -43.13 5.93 -25.79
C ASP A 526 -42.61 4.54 -26.19
N GLY A 527 -41.45 4.12 -25.70
CA GLY A 527 -40.86 2.82 -26.00
C GLY A 527 -40.27 2.70 -27.40
N THR A 528 -40.05 3.83 -28.08
CA THR A 528 -39.39 3.90 -29.39
C THR A 528 -37.89 3.85 -29.30
N ALA A 529 -37.32 4.23 -28.14
CA ALA A 529 -35.90 4.05 -27.85
C ALA A 529 -35.57 2.57 -27.51
N PRO A 530 -34.39 2.06 -27.90
CA PRO A 530 -33.98 0.71 -27.52
C PRO A 530 -33.80 0.64 -25.98
N THR A 531 -34.78 0.02 -25.32
CA THR A 531 -34.78 -0.06 -23.83
C THR A 531 -34.34 -1.43 -23.29
N GLY A 532 -33.93 -2.36 -24.18
CA GLY A 532 -33.53 -3.72 -23.78
C GLY A 532 -34.64 -4.44 -23.01
N ASP A 533 -34.28 -5.07 -21.90
CA ASP A 533 -35.19 -5.85 -21.06
C ASP A 533 -35.97 -5.01 -20.02
N LEU A 534 -35.98 -3.67 -20.13
CA LEU A 534 -36.67 -2.81 -19.17
C LEU A 534 -38.21 -2.99 -19.28
N THR A 535 -38.82 -3.25 -18.12
CA THR A 535 -40.28 -3.25 -18.03
C THR A 535 -40.86 -1.84 -18.21
N PRO A 536 -42.15 -1.69 -18.60
CA PRO A 536 -42.81 -0.36 -18.64
C PRO A 536 -42.66 0.41 -17.32
N ARG A 537 -42.77 -0.28 -16.18
CA ARG A 537 -42.64 0.31 -14.86
C ARG A 537 -41.21 0.83 -14.59
N ASP A 538 -40.18 0.10 -15.01
CA ASP A 538 -38.79 0.54 -14.88
C ASP A 538 -38.53 1.77 -15.74
N ARG A 539 -39.09 1.83 -16.97
CA ARG A 539 -39.00 2.99 -17.84
C ARG A 539 -39.63 4.23 -17.21
N ASP A 540 -40.82 4.09 -16.61
CA ASP A 540 -41.50 5.20 -15.93
C ASP A 540 -40.71 5.72 -14.73
N HIS A 541 -40.09 4.82 -13.94
CA HIS A 541 -39.27 5.20 -12.82
C HIS A 541 -38.00 5.95 -13.27
N ILE A 542 -37.32 5.43 -14.30
CA ILE A 542 -36.11 6.06 -14.86
C ILE A 542 -36.46 7.43 -15.47
N ALA A 543 -37.57 7.50 -16.24
CA ALA A 543 -38.04 8.74 -16.85
C ALA A 543 -38.33 9.81 -15.80
N SER A 544 -39.08 9.44 -14.76
CA SER A 544 -39.44 10.36 -13.66
C SER A 544 -38.19 10.87 -12.94
N ALA A 545 -37.20 10.01 -12.67
CA ALA A 545 -35.94 10.39 -12.03
C ALA A 545 -35.11 11.37 -12.91
N LEU A 546 -35.04 11.11 -14.21
CA LEU A 546 -34.34 11.95 -15.17
C LEU A 546 -35.05 13.29 -15.41
N ASP A 547 -36.40 13.33 -15.39
CA ASP A 547 -37.17 14.57 -15.43
C ASP A 547 -36.89 15.43 -14.20
N ALA A 548 -36.90 14.85 -13.00
CA ALA A 548 -36.57 15.54 -11.78
C ALA A 548 -35.11 16.09 -11.80
N LEU A 549 -34.17 15.28 -12.28
CA LEU A 549 -32.78 15.71 -12.45
C LEU A 549 -32.67 16.90 -13.41
N THR A 550 -33.33 16.84 -14.57
CA THR A 550 -33.28 17.94 -15.56
C THR A 550 -33.98 19.20 -15.09
N GLY A 551 -34.92 19.10 -14.17
CA GLY A 551 -35.59 20.19 -13.49
C GLY A 551 -34.61 21.06 -12.67
N ILE A 552 -33.56 20.48 -12.10
CA ILE A 552 -32.52 21.19 -11.34
C ILE A 552 -31.82 22.25 -12.22
N ALA A 553 -31.72 22.03 -13.53
CA ALA A 553 -31.08 22.95 -14.46
C ALA A 553 -31.76 24.32 -14.54
N SER A 554 -33.05 24.42 -14.16
CA SER A 554 -33.84 25.65 -14.15
C SER A 554 -33.77 26.42 -12.84
N LEU A 555 -33.16 25.86 -11.79
CA LEU A 555 -32.98 26.56 -10.52
C LEU A 555 -32.07 27.78 -10.68
N PRO A 556 -32.38 28.93 -9.99
CA PRO A 556 -31.60 30.13 -10.09
C PRO A 556 -30.15 29.88 -9.64
N ARG A 557 -29.19 30.46 -10.37
CA ARG A 557 -27.80 30.45 -9.94
C ARG A 557 -27.67 31.31 -8.68
N SER A 558 -27.25 30.72 -7.57
CA SER A 558 -26.81 31.51 -6.44
C SER A 558 -25.55 32.29 -6.86
N ARG A 559 -25.62 33.60 -6.93
CA ARG A 559 -24.47 34.46 -7.23
C ARG A 559 -23.34 34.32 -6.19
N ASN A 560 -23.67 33.87 -5.00
CA ASN A 560 -22.72 33.68 -3.88
C ASN A 560 -22.21 32.26 -3.68
N ALA A 561 -22.71 31.28 -4.46
CA ALA A 561 -22.08 29.96 -4.50
C ALA A 561 -20.87 30.09 -5.45
N ALA A 562 -19.75 30.62 -4.96
CA ALA A 562 -18.48 30.48 -5.65
C ALA A 562 -18.29 29.02 -5.98
N GLN A 563 -18.22 28.68 -7.26
CA GLN A 563 -17.96 27.31 -7.68
C GLN A 563 -16.60 26.93 -7.11
N PRO A 564 -16.49 25.78 -6.41
CA PRO A 564 -15.19 25.28 -6.05
C PRO A 564 -14.40 25.07 -7.35
N ASP A 565 -13.18 25.58 -7.41
CA ASP A 565 -12.30 25.44 -8.55
C ASP A 565 -11.15 24.49 -8.16
N PRO A 566 -10.87 23.43 -8.89
CA PRO A 566 -11.64 22.89 -10.02
C PRO A 566 -12.98 22.28 -9.60
N ALA A 567 -14.02 22.49 -10.41
CA ALA A 567 -15.32 21.86 -10.17
C ALA A 567 -15.21 20.34 -10.36
N GLY A 568 -15.61 19.59 -9.34
CA GLY A 568 -15.72 18.13 -9.46
C GLY A 568 -16.71 17.73 -10.55
N GLN A 569 -16.40 16.68 -11.30
CA GLN A 569 -17.32 16.06 -12.26
C GLN A 569 -17.99 14.87 -11.59
N ALA A 570 -19.32 14.76 -11.73
CA ALA A 570 -20.01 13.52 -11.39
C ALA A 570 -19.62 12.45 -12.40
N ARG A 571 -18.98 11.38 -11.94
CA ARG A 571 -18.63 10.22 -12.77
C ARG A 571 -19.15 8.97 -12.08
N PHE A 572 -19.59 8.01 -12.89
CA PHE A 572 -19.83 6.65 -12.41
C PHE A 572 -18.49 5.93 -12.41
N THR A 573 -17.95 5.64 -11.23
CA THR A 573 -16.73 4.87 -11.09
C THR A 573 -17.06 3.48 -10.58
N PRO A 574 -16.48 2.42 -11.15
CA PRO A 574 -16.66 1.08 -10.61
C PRO A 574 -16.10 1.02 -9.18
N LYS A 575 -16.77 0.24 -8.31
CA LYS A 575 -16.19 -0.14 -7.02
C LYS A 575 -15.18 -1.26 -7.28
N TYR A 576 -13.96 -1.08 -6.81
CA TYR A 576 -12.88 -2.05 -6.95
C TYR A 576 -12.86 -3.03 -5.78
#